data_a713c237d16e0a8990e6ef991ae904b1
#
_entry.id   a713c237d16e0a8990e6ef991ae904b1
#
_cell.length_a   1.000
_cell.length_b   1.000
_cell.length_c   1.000
_cell.angle_alpha   90.00
_cell.angle_beta   90.00
_cell.angle_gamma   90.00
#
_symmetry.space_group_name_H-M   'P 1'
#
loop_
_entity.id
_entity.type
_entity.pdbx_description
1 polymer ?
#
loop_
_entity_poly.entity_id
_entity_poly.type
_entity_poly.pdbx_seq_one_letter_code
_entity_poly.pdbx_strand_id
1 'polypeptide(L)'
;MGIDTFQLRDIVDGSKRNRHIEGEASDCPGWHCPIPSSRMKFYFVNPNHLSALWHFARIVVASLAAVIAANDVTGARNVQNEQSIELRSAGEPIIAIVSLRDQRITVYDANGWIMRAPVSSGQKGRETPAGVFSILQKEAEHYSNMYDDAYMPHMQRLTWSGIALHGGALPGYPASHGCIRMPYVFAERLFDATRLGMRVIVAPIDVVPVAIDHPALFQPKTGPDAVAASAAVVDANEAASKADQARLAAVTASREAARVMVAIRAAEYLKQRAEEQLAKAKEQTEGVQAQAATAQIERLEAQLKSAKAELQPKLDAAASAREAALAAETARVAAAETARKMARDFDPVSVFISRKDQHLYIRQAFQPILDIPVTIQDADHPIGTHIFTALERTGAGKDLRWSVASLPGRNTDSNRDKPNANARERRGGEIEAISADPVSAKAALDRIAVPQDTIDRIAEMVGPRSSLIISDEALSSETGDSTEFVVLMSGEPQGGLKHRRRDPQIGVRYDSGRF
;
A
#
# COMPACT_ATOMS: atom_id res chain seq x y z
N MET A 1 -4.46 -54.33 1.01
CA MET A 1 -4.90 -52.93 0.76
C MET A 1 -3.64 -52.10 0.61
N GLY A 2 -3.33 -51.71 -0.61
CA GLY A 2 -2.06 -51.12 -1.00
C GLY A 2 -1.89 -49.73 -0.44
N ILE A 3 -0.70 -49.45 0.08
CA ILE A 3 -0.24 -48.12 0.41
C ILE A 3 0.84 -47.79 -0.63
N ASP A 4 0.51 -46.83 -1.52
CA ASP A 4 1.39 -46.30 -2.55
C ASP A 4 2.61 -45.61 -1.94
N THR A 5 3.77 -46.13 -2.30
CA THR A 5 5.08 -45.52 -2.07
C THR A 5 5.25 -44.35 -3.02
N PHE A 6 4.94 -43.12 -2.58
CA PHE A 6 5.27 -41.91 -3.31
C PHE A 6 6.75 -41.55 -3.10
N GLN A 7 7.44 -41.45 -4.20
CA GLN A 7 8.89 -41.36 -4.36
C GLN A 7 9.47 -40.04 -3.82
N LEU A 8 10.42 -40.16 -2.90
CA LEU A 8 11.41 -39.13 -2.51
C LEU A 8 12.51 -39.04 -3.59
N ARG A 9 12.26 -38.36 -4.71
CA ARG A 9 13.27 -38.19 -5.76
C ARG A 9 13.56 -36.76 -6.24
N ASP A 10 12.83 -35.74 -5.80
CA ASP A 10 12.91 -34.39 -6.39
C ASP A 10 13.42 -33.25 -5.48
N ILE A 11 14.27 -33.55 -4.45
CA ILE A 11 14.84 -32.50 -3.57
C ILE A 11 16.39 -32.45 -3.65
N VAL A 12 17.01 -32.92 -4.70
CA VAL A 12 18.47 -32.80 -4.87
C VAL A 12 18.81 -32.43 -6.31
N ASP A 13 18.29 -31.31 -6.82
CA ASP A 13 18.88 -30.67 -8.02
C ASP A 13 18.58 -29.16 -8.07
N GLY A 14 19.21 -28.41 -7.21
CA GLY A 14 19.14 -26.95 -7.11
C GLY A 14 20.52 -26.28 -7.02
N SER A 15 21.55 -26.92 -7.53
CA SER A 15 22.89 -26.33 -7.56
C SER A 15 23.49 -26.48 -8.95
N LYS A 16 23.25 -25.49 -9.83
CA LYS A 16 24.11 -25.12 -10.98
C LYS A 16 23.47 -24.01 -11.79
N ARG A 17 23.86 -22.77 -11.50
CA ARG A 17 24.10 -21.73 -12.53
C ARG A 17 24.74 -20.48 -11.92
N ASN A 18 26.01 -20.58 -11.55
CA ASN A 18 26.91 -19.42 -11.54
C ASN A 18 27.64 -19.41 -12.87
N ARG A 19 27.39 -18.43 -13.71
CA ARG A 19 28.24 -18.15 -14.87
C ARG A 19 29.46 -17.37 -14.41
N HIS A 20 30.63 -17.98 -14.52
CA HIS A 20 31.92 -17.32 -14.55
C HIS A 20 31.94 -16.24 -15.64
N ILE A 21 32.37 -15.05 -15.26
CA ILE A 21 33.03 -14.09 -16.16
C ILE A 21 34.46 -14.01 -15.64
N GLU A 22 35.34 -14.77 -16.28
CA GLU A 22 36.78 -14.62 -16.16
C GLU A 22 37.18 -13.41 -16.99
N GLY A 23 37.75 -12.39 -16.34
CA GLY A 23 38.46 -11.30 -16.94
C GLY A 23 39.94 -11.44 -16.57
N GLU A 24 40.73 -11.72 -17.59
CA GLU A 24 42.18 -11.94 -17.51
C GLU A 24 42.92 -10.78 -16.85
N ALA A 25 43.72 -11.08 -15.86
CA ALA A 25 44.79 -10.20 -15.33
C ALA A 25 46.05 -10.46 -16.15
N SER A 26 46.45 -9.49 -16.96
CA SER A 26 47.76 -9.48 -17.60
C SER A 26 48.76 -8.74 -16.73
N ASP A 27 49.85 -9.45 -16.43
CA ASP A 27 51.08 -9.01 -15.82
C ASP A 27 51.68 -7.73 -16.43
N CYS A 28 52.16 -6.82 -15.61
CA CYS A 28 53.18 -5.86 -16.00
C CYS A 28 54.30 -5.81 -14.94
N PRO A 29 55.55 -6.02 -15.32
CA PRO A 29 56.69 -5.98 -14.40
C PRO A 29 57.23 -4.54 -14.20
N GLY A 30 57.82 -4.32 -13.04
CA GLY A 30 58.29 -3.05 -12.54
C GLY A 30 59.33 -2.33 -13.41
N TRP A 31 59.24 -1.01 -13.41
CA TRP A 31 60.33 -0.10 -13.77
C TRP A 31 60.31 1.12 -12.86
N HIS A 32 61.51 1.38 -12.26
CA HIS A 32 61.85 2.60 -11.57
C HIS A 32 61.76 3.79 -12.53
N CYS A 33 61.11 4.89 -12.14
CA CYS A 33 61.25 6.18 -12.79
C CYS A 33 61.97 7.15 -11.88
N PRO A 34 63.10 7.77 -12.34
CA PRO A 34 63.84 8.78 -11.61
C PRO A 34 63.17 10.16 -11.79
N ILE A 35 63.23 10.95 -10.73
CA ILE A 35 62.76 12.34 -10.69
C ILE A 35 63.73 13.24 -11.48
N PRO A 36 63.31 14.03 -12.50
CA PRO A 36 64.17 15.04 -13.06
C PRO A 36 64.01 16.37 -12.30
N SER A 37 65.09 16.82 -11.73
CA SER A 37 65.27 18.19 -11.27
C SER A 37 65.28 19.15 -12.47
N SER A 38 64.27 19.95 -12.68
CA SER A 38 64.26 21.03 -13.68
C SER A 38 64.20 22.40 -13.04
N ARG A 39 65.24 23.15 -13.34
CA ARG A 39 65.55 24.51 -12.97
C ARG A 39 64.33 25.45 -13.25
N MET A 40 64.00 26.24 -12.23
CA MET A 40 63.14 27.45 -12.38
C MET A 40 63.78 28.45 -13.34
N LYS A 41 63.18 28.68 -14.48
CA LYS A 41 63.47 29.87 -15.32
C LYS A 41 62.46 30.95 -14.97
N PHE A 42 62.94 32.02 -14.39
CA PHE A 42 62.21 33.26 -14.24
C PHE A 42 62.01 33.92 -15.60
N TYR A 43 60.79 34.04 -16.08
CA TYR A 43 60.40 34.84 -17.19
C TYR A 43 59.93 36.22 -16.70
N PHE A 44 60.59 37.28 -17.10
CA PHE A 44 60.15 38.66 -16.92
C PHE A 44 58.85 38.86 -17.70
N VAL A 45 57.77 39.20 -17.02
CA VAL A 45 56.49 39.53 -17.64
C VAL A 45 56.47 40.98 -18.00
N ASN A 46 56.26 41.28 -19.28
CA ASN A 46 56.16 42.59 -19.86
C ASN A 46 54.94 43.37 -19.34
N PRO A 47 55.00 44.57 -18.81
CA PRO A 47 53.92 45.30 -18.17
C PRO A 47 52.71 45.63 -19.06
N ASN A 48 52.83 45.47 -20.40
CA ASN A 48 51.74 45.79 -21.31
C ASN A 48 50.60 44.73 -21.43
N HIS A 49 50.67 43.58 -20.69
CA HIS A 49 49.62 42.59 -20.71
C HIS A 49 48.65 42.62 -19.50
N LEU A 50 48.87 43.57 -18.59
CA LEU A 50 47.99 43.68 -17.40
C LEU A 50 46.55 44.16 -17.72
N SER A 51 46.37 44.91 -18.83
CA SER A 51 45.07 45.41 -19.26
C SER A 51 44.14 44.29 -19.80
N ALA A 52 44.70 43.27 -20.44
CA ALA A 52 43.93 42.13 -20.98
C ALA A 52 43.41 41.19 -19.86
N LEU A 53 44.21 41.00 -18.82
CA LEU A 53 43.81 40.16 -17.67
C LEU A 53 42.64 40.77 -16.85
N TRP A 54 42.57 42.11 -16.79
CA TRP A 54 41.48 42.81 -16.11
C TRP A 54 40.13 42.70 -16.86
N HIS A 55 40.17 42.64 -18.19
CA HIS A 55 38.94 42.42 -18.99
C HIS A 55 38.46 41.00 -18.90
N PHE A 56 39.36 39.99 -18.89
CA PHE A 56 38.99 38.58 -18.68
C PHE A 56 38.43 38.34 -17.27
N ALA A 57 39.02 38.92 -16.22
CA ALA A 57 38.51 38.83 -14.87
C ALA A 57 37.09 39.41 -14.72
N ARG A 58 36.79 40.53 -15.40
CA ARG A 58 35.45 41.16 -15.41
C ARG A 58 34.42 40.29 -16.15
N ILE A 59 34.80 39.63 -17.24
CA ILE A 59 33.89 38.72 -17.99
C ILE A 59 33.62 37.47 -17.18
N VAL A 60 34.61 36.88 -16.50
CA VAL A 60 34.42 35.70 -15.66
C VAL A 60 33.54 36.01 -14.45
N VAL A 61 33.72 37.15 -13.79
CA VAL A 61 32.86 37.59 -12.67
C VAL A 61 31.45 37.90 -13.14
N ALA A 62 31.26 38.51 -14.32
CA ALA A 62 29.93 38.75 -14.88
C ALA A 62 29.23 37.45 -15.28
N SER A 63 29.96 36.45 -15.81
CA SER A 63 29.42 35.12 -16.14
C SER A 63 29.06 34.33 -14.89
N LEU A 64 29.86 34.43 -13.82
CA LEU A 64 29.56 33.77 -12.54
C LEU A 64 28.35 34.41 -11.85
N ALA A 65 28.20 35.74 -11.91
CA ALA A 65 27.04 36.46 -11.41
C ALA A 65 25.75 36.10 -12.19
N ALA A 66 25.84 35.92 -13.52
CA ALA A 66 24.71 35.47 -14.34
C ALA A 66 24.28 34.02 -14.04
N VAL A 67 25.22 33.12 -13.72
CA VAL A 67 24.90 31.73 -13.31
C VAL A 67 24.27 31.69 -11.90
N ILE A 68 24.74 32.57 -10.98
CA ILE A 68 24.13 32.68 -9.65
C ILE A 68 22.71 33.27 -9.76
N ALA A 69 22.50 34.29 -10.59
CA ALA A 69 21.17 34.85 -10.82
C ALA A 69 20.21 33.87 -11.54
N ALA A 70 20.72 32.99 -12.40
CA ALA A 70 19.90 31.95 -13.04
C ALA A 70 19.51 30.83 -12.07
N ASN A 71 20.34 30.50 -11.08
CA ASN A 71 20.00 29.55 -10.03
C ASN A 71 18.98 30.12 -9.04
N ASP A 72 18.99 31.40 -8.74
CA ASP A 72 17.98 32.06 -7.89
C ASP A 72 16.60 32.11 -8.58
N VAL A 73 16.54 32.23 -9.92
CA VAL A 73 15.25 32.19 -10.65
C VAL A 73 14.63 30.76 -10.69
N THR A 74 15.45 29.70 -10.72
CA THR A 74 14.94 28.32 -10.60
C THR A 74 14.55 27.98 -9.17
N GLY A 75 15.27 28.49 -8.17
CA GLY A 75 14.89 28.38 -6.75
C GLY A 75 13.61 29.14 -6.43
N ALA A 76 13.41 30.33 -6.99
CA ALA A 76 12.20 31.12 -6.79
C ALA A 76 10.94 30.45 -7.40
N ARG A 77 11.06 29.71 -8.51
CA ARG A 77 9.94 28.93 -9.08
C ARG A 77 9.57 27.74 -8.22
N ASN A 78 10.52 27.07 -7.60
CA ASN A 78 10.23 25.98 -6.66
C ASN A 78 9.65 26.51 -5.34
N VAL A 79 10.13 27.63 -4.83
CA VAL A 79 9.60 28.27 -3.61
C VAL A 79 8.17 28.78 -3.83
N GLN A 80 7.81 29.28 -5.03
CA GLN A 80 6.43 29.66 -5.33
C GLN A 80 5.47 28.46 -5.41
N ASN A 81 5.94 27.27 -5.83
CA ASN A 81 5.14 26.05 -5.79
C ASN A 81 4.98 25.50 -4.36
N GLU A 82 5.96 25.66 -3.48
CA GLU A 82 5.85 25.30 -2.06
C GLU A 82 4.92 26.26 -1.29
N GLN A 83 4.90 27.53 -1.61
CA GLN A 83 4.00 28.52 -1.00
C GLN A 83 2.51 28.30 -1.29
N SER A 84 2.17 27.48 -2.28
CA SER A 84 0.78 27.11 -2.60
C SER A 84 0.25 25.94 -1.77
N ILE A 85 1.08 25.27 -0.95
CA ILE A 85 0.67 24.19 -0.05
C ILE A 85 0.38 24.79 1.31
N GLU A 86 -0.89 24.67 1.73
CA GLU A 86 -1.33 25.13 3.04
C GLU A 86 -1.44 23.94 3.99
N LEU A 87 -0.84 24.06 5.18
CA LEU A 87 -0.82 23.03 6.22
C LEU A 87 -1.25 23.63 7.56
N ARG A 88 -1.99 22.86 8.35
CA ARG A 88 -2.34 23.18 9.75
C ARG A 88 -1.92 22.05 10.66
N SER A 89 -1.84 22.32 11.96
CA SER A 89 -1.69 21.26 12.96
C SER A 89 -2.84 20.27 12.82
N ALA A 90 -2.52 19.00 12.59
CA ALA A 90 -3.46 18.02 12.08
C ALA A 90 -3.76 16.92 13.08
N GLY A 91 -5.05 16.54 13.11
CA GLY A 91 -5.47 15.20 13.50
C GLY A 91 -5.30 14.19 12.35
N GLU A 92 -5.89 13.04 12.49
CA GLU A 92 -5.90 12.01 11.45
C GLU A 92 -6.81 12.43 10.28
N PRO A 93 -6.36 12.36 9.00
CA PRO A 93 -7.20 12.65 7.85
C PRO A 93 -8.42 11.73 7.77
N ILE A 94 -9.59 12.30 7.55
CA ILE A 94 -10.86 11.58 7.46
C ILE A 94 -11.40 11.60 6.04
N ILE A 95 -11.35 12.76 5.36
CA ILE A 95 -11.92 12.97 4.04
C ILE A 95 -11.08 13.95 3.22
N ALA A 96 -10.97 13.70 1.92
CA ALA A 96 -10.41 14.64 0.96
C ALA A 96 -11.49 15.09 -0.02
N ILE A 97 -11.52 16.39 -0.33
CA ILE A 97 -12.44 16.98 -1.31
C ILE A 97 -11.63 17.65 -2.41
N VAL A 98 -11.90 17.25 -3.65
CA VAL A 98 -11.30 17.84 -4.86
C VAL A 98 -12.33 18.68 -5.56
N SER A 99 -12.09 19.98 -5.69
CA SER A 99 -12.91 20.89 -6.51
C SER A 99 -12.41 20.88 -7.95
N LEU A 100 -13.24 20.44 -8.89
CA LEU A 100 -12.92 20.43 -10.31
C LEU A 100 -12.88 21.83 -10.89
N ARG A 101 -13.77 22.74 -10.44
CA ARG A 101 -13.79 24.12 -10.87
C ARG A 101 -12.57 24.89 -10.39
N ASP A 102 -12.26 24.75 -9.10
CA ASP A 102 -11.22 25.57 -8.46
C ASP A 102 -9.84 24.92 -8.56
N GLN A 103 -9.76 23.71 -9.14
CA GLN A 103 -8.54 22.93 -9.31
C GLN A 103 -7.74 22.85 -8.00
N ARG A 104 -8.42 22.44 -6.91
CA ARG A 104 -7.87 22.39 -5.56
C ARG A 104 -8.32 21.12 -4.83
N ILE A 105 -7.41 20.55 -4.06
CA ILE A 105 -7.72 19.51 -3.08
C ILE A 105 -7.65 20.10 -1.67
N THR A 106 -8.63 19.77 -0.84
CA THR A 106 -8.65 20.08 0.59
C THR A 106 -8.88 18.81 1.38
N VAL A 107 -8.05 18.56 2.37
CA VAL A 107 -8.13 17.40 3.27
C VAL A 107 -8.60 17.87 4.64
N TYR A 108 -9.52 17.10 5.23
CA TYR A 108 -10.16 17.42 6.51
C TYR A 108 -9.92 16.32 7.54
N ASP A 109 -9.75 16.74 8.79
CA ASP A 109 -9.86 15.89 9.98
C ASP A 109 -11.18 16.16 10.71
N ALA A 110 -11.30 15.71 11.98
CA ALA A 110 -12.48 15.94 12.81
C ALA A 110 -12.71 17.43 13.15
N ASN A 111 -11.70 18.29 13.03
CA ASN A 111 -11.72 19.70 13.47
C ASN A 111 -11.71 20.71 12.31
N GLY A 112 -11.67 20.23 11.08
CA GLY A 112 -11.72 21.08 9.89
C GLY A 112 -10.64 20.73 8.87
N TRP A 113 -10.27 21.70 8.01
CA TRP A 113 -9.24 21.42 7.00
C TRP A 113 -7.84 21.40 7.61
N ILE A 114 -7.01 20.50 7.11
CA ILE A 114 -5.62 20.28 7.59
C ILE A 114 -4.57 20.46 6.50
N MET A 115 -4.90 20.15 5.24
CA MET A 115 -4.00 20.29 4.11
C MET A 115 -4.75 20.80 2.88
N ARG A 116 -4.13 21.70 2.10
CA ARG A 116 -4.66 22.21 0.84
C ARG A 116 -3.55 22.32 -0.20
N ALA A 117 -3.87 22.02 -1.44
CA ALA A 117 -2.95 22.22 -2.56
C ALA A 117 -3.72 22.43 -3.88
N PRO A 118 -3.12 23.11 -4.87
CA PRO A 118 -3.64 23.10 -6.23
C PRO A 118 -3.54 21.69 -6.83
N VAL A 119 -4.42 21.40 -7.79
CA VAL A 119 -4.39 20.15 -8.57
C VAL A 119 -4.48 20.43 -10.07
N SER A 120 -4.25 19.40 -10.88
CA SER A 120 -4.59 19.39 -12.30
C SER A 120 -5.37 18.14 -12.62
N SER A 121 -6.69 18.28 -12.82
CA SER A 121 -7.62 17.21 -13.13
C SER A 121 -7.63 16.84 -14.62
N GLY A 122 -8.54 15.96 -15.03
CA GLY A 122 -8.72 15.52 -16.42
C GLY A 122 -9.13 16.65 -17.36
N GLN A 123 -8.50 16.69 -18.52
CA GLN A 123 -8.82 17.64 -19.59
C GLN A 123 -10.14 17.29 -20.29
N LYS A 124 -10.64 18.22 -21.11
CA LYS A 124 -11.86 18.03 -21.91
C LYS A 124 -11.79 16.76 -22.77
N GLY A 125 -12.83 15.92 -22.69
CA GLY A 125 -12.91 14.61 -23.31
C GLY A 125 -12.21 13.49 -22.53
N ARG A 126 -11.56 13.82 -21.41
CA ARG A 126 -10.93 12.90 -20.46
C ARG A 126 -11.10 13.43 -19.04
N GLU A 127 -12.28 13.93 -18.73
CA GLU A 127 -12.59 14.60 -17.48
C GLU A 127 -12.43 13.62 -16.31
N THR A 128 -11.94 14.13 -15.18
CA THR A 128 -12.05 13.42 -13.91
C THR A 128 -13.53 13.35 -13.53
N PRO A 129 -14.08 12.15 -13.28
CA PRO A 129 -15.49 12.02 -12.95
C PRO A 129 -15.81 12.66 -11.59
N ALA A 130 -16.87 13.46 -11.52
CA ALA A 130 -17.42 13.91 -10.25
C ALA A 130 -18.10 12.74 -9.53
N GLY A 131 -17.95 12.66 -8.20
CA GLY A 131 -18.53 11.58 -7.44
C GLY A 131 -17.88 11.33 -6.09
N VAL A 132 -18.23 10.20 -5.50
CA VAL A 132 -17.73 9.73 -4.21
C VAL A 132 -16.85 8.50 -4.42
N PHE A 133 -15.64 8.55 -3.91
CA PHE A 133 -14.62 7.52 -4.07
C PHE A 133 -13.96 7.18 -2.74
N SER A 134 -13.08 6.20 -2.76
CA SER A 134 -12.15 5.89 -1.66
C SER A 134 -10.80 5.50 -2.21
N ILE A 135 -9.77 5.58 -1.39
CA ILE A 135 -8.43 5.10 -1.74
C ILE A 135 -8.45 3.57 -1.75
N LEU A 136 -8.26 2.96 -2.92
CA LEU A 136 -8.31 1.51 -3.13
C LEU A 136 -6.93 0.84 -3.07
N GLN A 137 -5.89 1.57 -3.49
CA GLN A 137 -4.52 1.08 -3.60
C GLN A 137 -3.56 2.25 -3.43
N LYS A 138 -2.39 1.98 -2.85
CA LYS A 138 -1.32 2.98 -2.67
C LYS A 138 -0.01 2.38 -3.16
N GLU A 139 0.69 3.09 -4.03
CA GLU A 139 2.02 2.74 -4.52
C GLU A 139 2.92 3.98 -4.53
N ALA A 140 4.06 3.91 -3.84
CA ALA A 140 5.00 5.03 -3.77
C ALA A 140 5.61 5.33 -5.16
N GLU A 141 5.90 4.29 -5.91
CA GLU A 141 6.37 4.36 -7.29
C GLU A 141 5.42 3.57 -8.20
N HIS A 142 4.79 4.26 -9.13
CA HIS A 142 3.86 3.65 -10.09
C HIS A 142 4.08 4.21 -11.49
N TYR A 143 3.99 3.32 -12.49
CA TYR A 143 4.02 3.67 -13.90
C TYR A 143 2.69 3.28 -14.54
N SER A 144 2.10 4.18 -15.31
CA SER A 144 0.82 3.94 -15.95
C SER A 144 0.93 2.86 -17.03
N ASN A 145 0.20 1.77 -16.89
CA ASN A 145 0.07 0.74 -17.93
C ASN A 145 -0.94 1.10 -19.02
N MET A 146 -1.56 2.28 -18.96
CA MET A 146 -2.55 2.76 -19.92
C MET A 146 -2.08 3.96 -20.76
N TYR A 147 -1.05 4.69 -20.31
CA TYR A 147 -0.59 5.95 -20.89
C TYR A 147 0.94 6.04 -20.86
N ASP A 148 1.59 5.48 -21.89
CA ASP A 148 3.02 5.68 -22.23
C ASP A 148 3.98 5.59 -21.03
N ASP A 149 3.77 4.62 -20.15
CA ASP A 149 4.55 4.42 -18.91
C ASP A 149 4.74 5.71 -18.09
N ALA A 150 3.74 6.60 -18.09
CA ALA A 150 3.80 7.85 -17.35
C ALA A 150 4.05 7.62 -15.86
N TYR A 151 5.09 8.26 -15.33
CA TYR A 151 5.45 8.16 -13.92
C TYR A 151 4.42 8.86 -13.02
N MET A 152 3.89 8.13 -12.04
CA MET A 152 2.83 8.55 -11.11
C MET A 152 3.29 8.34 -9.65
N PRO A 153 4.23 9.15 -9.13
CA PRO A 153 4.74 8.99 -7.78
C PRO A 153 3.66 9.22 -6.72
N HIS A 154 3.75 8.46 -5.64
CA HIS A 154 2.80 8.48 -4.52
C HIS A 154 1.34 8.28 -4.97
N MET A 155 1.15 7.32 -5.88
CA MET A 155 -0.15 7.01 -6.48
C MET A 155 -1.12 6.47 -5.43
N GLN A 156 -2.32 7.02 -5.41
CA GLN A 156 -3.45 6.59 -4.61
C GLN A 156 -4.65 6.37 -5.56
N ARG A 157 -4.99 5.11 -5.80
CA ARG A 157 -6.02 4.71 -6.76
C ARG A 157 -7.42 4.95 -6.23
N LEU A 158 -8.29 5.52 -7.06
CA LEU A 158 -9.70 5.79 -6.73
C LEU A 158 -10.68 4.85 -7.47
N THR A 159 -10.32 4.41 -8.68
CA THR A 159 -11.13 3.45 -9.47
C THR A 159 -10.23 2.41 -10.13
N TRP A 160 -10.76 1.22 -10.37
CA TRP A 160 -10.04 0.20 -11.13
C TRP A 160 -9.99 0.52 -12.63
N SER A 161 -10.86 1.41 -13.11
CA SER A 161 -10.79 1.97 -14.48
C SER A 161 -9.68 2.98 -14.70
N GLY A 162 -8.91 3.36 -13.66
CA GLY A 162 -7.64 4.05 -13.80
C GLY A 162 -7.59 5.50 -13.28
N ILE A 163 -8.58 5.97 -12.53
CA ILE A 163 -8.52 7.28 -11.87
C ILE A 163 -7.71 7.15 -10.57
N ALA A 164 -6.75 8.06 -10.37
CA ALA A 164 -5.90 8.12 -9.18
C ALA A 164 -5.47 9.54 -8.83
N LEU A 165 -5.10 9.75 -7.58
CA LEU A 165 -4.34 10.90 -7.09
C LEU A 165 -2.84 10.56 -7.22
N HIS A 166 -2.00 11.48 -7.68
CA HIS A 166 -0.54 11.26 -7.74
C HIS A 166 0.26 12.57 -7.88
N GLY A 167 1.54 12.52 -7.61
CA GLY A 167 2.44 13.64 -7.86
C GLY A 167 2.64 13.89 -9.36
N GLY A 168 2.68 15.15 -9.77
CA GLY A 168 2.89 15.47 -11.17
C GLY A 168 2.97 16.97 -11.47
N ALA A 169 3.33 17.32 -12.69
CA ALA A 169 3.37 18.69 -13.14
C ALA A 169 1.97 19.32 -13.19
N LEU A 170 1.87 20.55 -12.67
CA LEU A 170 0.65 21.34 -12.64
C LEU A 170 0.77 22.54 -13.58
N PRO A 171 0.14 22.52 -14.76
CA PRO A 171 0.18 23.66 -15.68
C PRO A 171 -0.76 24.82 -15.26
N GLY A 172 -1.57 24.64 -14.21
CA GLY A 172 -2.55 25.63 -13.74
C GLY A 172 -3.95 25.47 -14.35
N TYR A 173 -4.18 24.40 -15.10
CA TYR A 173 -5.45 24.05 -15.70
C TYR A 173 -5.61 22.51 -15.79
N PRO A 174 -6.83 21.97 -16.05
CA PRO A 174 -7.04 20.55 -16.29
C PRO A 174 -6.25 20.05 -17.49
N ALA A 175 -5.30 19.11 -17.27
CA ALA A 175 -4.39 18.64 -18.32
C ALA A 175 -4.09 17.13 -18.24
N SER A 176 -4.71 16.38 -17.33
CA SER A 176 -4.50 14.94 -17.21
C SER A 176 -5.45 14.15 -18.13
N HIS A 177 -5.28 12.83 -18.11
CA HIS A 177 -6.18 11.89 -18.79
C HIS A 177 -7.28 11.31 -17.88
N GLY A 178 -7.63 12.03 -16.80
CA GLY A 178 -8.62 11.63 -15.81
C GLY A 178 -8.06 11.58 -14.38
N CYS A 179 -6.78 11.29 -14.19
CA CYS A 179 -6.15 11.35 -12.88
C CYS A 179 -6.08 12.79 -12.32
N ILE A 180 -5.84 12.89 -11.02
CA ILE A 180 -5.70 14.17 -10.32
C ILE A 180 -4.22 14.32 -9.94
N ARG A 181 -3.53 15.22 -10.64
CA ARG A 181 -2.13 15.56 -10.37
C ARG A 181 -2.05 16.55 -9.22
N MET A 182 -1.08 16.34 -8.32
CA MET A 182 -0.79 17.19 -7.17
C MET A 182 0.68 17.61 -7.18
N PRO A 183 1.08 18.70 -6.47
CA PRO A 183 2.49 18.98 -6.23
C PRO A 183 3.19 17.77 -5.62
N TYR A 184 4.42 17.47 -6.02
CA TYR A 184 5.14 16.25 -5.58
C TYR A 184 5.25 16.14 -4.05
N VAL A 185 5.63 17.23 -3.39
CA VAL A 185 5.73 17.29 -1.92
C VAL A 185 4.37 17.08 -1.24
N PHE A 186 3.29 17.60 -1.82
CA PHE A 186 1.94 17.36 -1.29
C PHE A 186 1.50 15.93 -1.49
N ALA A 187 1.77 15.33 -2.65
CA ALA A 187 1.45 13.94 -2.95
C ALA A 187 2.14 12.97 -1.98
N GLU A 188 3.41 13.19 -1.67
CA GLU A 188 4.17 12.44 -0.67
C GLU A 188 3.53 12.55 0.72
N ARG A 189 3.29 13.78 1.20
CA ARG A 189 2.66 14.02 2.51
C ARG A 189 1.26 13.42 2.61
N LEU A 190 0.44 13.55 1.55
CA LEU A 190 -0.88 12.96 1.51
C LEU A 190 -0.80 11.43 1.50
N PHE A 191 0.16 10.88 0.75
CA PHE A 191 0.41 9.45 0.73
C PHE A 191 0.72 8.92 2.13
N ASP A 192 1.64 9.54 2.87
CA ASP A 192 2.02 9.11 4.21
C ASP A 192 0.87 9.25 5.23
N ALA A 193 0.09 10.33 5.12
CA ALA A 193 -0.98 10.64 6.06
C ALA A 193 -2.25 9.80 5.85
N THR A 194 -2.49 9.26 4.65
CA THR A 194 -3.74 8.57 4.28
C THR A 194 -3.64 7.07 4.44
N ARG A 195 -4.79 6.42 4.52
CA ARG A 195 -4.91 4.95 4.54
C ARG A 195 -5.90 4.46 3.48
N LEU A 196 -5.88 3.17 3.18
CA LEU A 196 -6.88 2.54 2.33
C LEU A 196 -8.28 2.75 2.92
N GLY A 197 -9.28 2.93 2.05
CA GLY A 197 -10.65 3.18 2.44
C GLY A 197 -10.97 4.64 2.80
N MET A 198 -9.95 5.54 2.95
CA MET A 198 -10.22 6.96 3.20
C MET A 198 -11.07 7.56 2.08
N ARG A 199 -12.12 8.30 2.46
CA ARG A 199 -13.08 8.89 1.52
C ARG A 199 -12.45 10.03 0.71
N VAL A 200 -12.69 10.00 -0.60
CA VAL A 200 -12.33 11.08 -1.53
C VAL A 200 -13.57 11.50 -2.30
N ILE A 201 -13.96 12.77 -2.17
CA ILE A 201 -15.06 13.38 -2.92
C ILE A 201 -14.46 14.20 -4.05
N VAL A 202 -14.88 13.95 -5.27
CA VAL A 202 -14.59 14.80 -6.42
C VAL A 202 -15.84 15.60 -6.72
N ALA A 203 -15.82 16.88 -6.40
CA ALA A 203 -16.96 17.78 -6.53
C ALA A 203 -16.80 18.70 -7.74
N PRO A 204 -17.89 19.00 -8.49
CA PRO A 204 -17.87 19.97 -9.58
C PRO A 204 -17.40 21.36 -9.12
N ILE A 205 -17.80 21.77 -7.91
CA ILE A 205 -17.44 23.01 -7.24
C ILE A 205 -16.89 22.71 -5.84
N ASP A 206 -16.24 23.68 -5.20
CA ASP A 206 -15.72 23.50 -3.86
C ASP A 206 -16.88 23.38 -2.84
N VAL A 207 -16.81 22.36 -1.98
CA VAL A 207 -17.76 22.09 -0.90
C VAL A 207 -17.01 21.95 0.42
N VAL A 208 -17.58 22.52 1.48
CA VAL A 208 -17.03 22.41 2.83
C VAL A 208 -17.95 21.53 3.67
N PRO A 209 -17.41 20.47 4.31
CA PRO A 209 -18.18 19.67 5.25
C PRO A 209 -18.67 20.54 6.41
N VAL A 210 -19.93 20.41 6.79
CA VAL A 210 -20.54 21.10 7.94
C VAL A 210 -21.03 20.10 8.96
N ALA A 211 -21.01 20.49 10.23
CA ALA A 211 -21.56 19.68 11.30
C ALA A 211 -23.06 19.48 11.10
N ILE A 212 -23.53 18.26 11.38
CA ILE A 212 -24.95 17.90 11.27
C ILE A 212 -25.35 16.99 12.43
N ASP A 213 -26.55 17.22 12.94
CA ASP A 213 -27.20 16.37 13.92
C ASP A 213 -28.60 16.03 13.42
N HIS A 214 -28.94 14.73 13.49
CA HIS A 214 -30.24 14.22 13.04
C HIS A 214 -30.52 12.85 13.67
N PRO A 215 -31.77 12.56 14.13
CA PRO A 215 -32.14 11.29 14.76
C PRO A 215 -31.92 10.05 13.92
N ALA A 216 -31.97 10.17 12.59
CA ALA A 216 -31.72 9.05 11.66
C ALA A 216 -30.23 8.75 11.44
N LEU A 217 -29.30 9.55 11.99
CA LEU A 217 -27.87 9.25 11.93
C LEU A 217 -27.52 8.16 12.95
N PHE A 218 -26.78 7.18 12.49
CA PHE A 218 -26.43 6.02 13.30
C PHE A 218 -25.57 6.39 14.51
N GLN A 219 -25.96 5.86 15.67
CA GLN A 219 -25.19 6.02 16.91
C GLN A 219 -24.76 4.64 17.41
N PRO A 220 -23.54 4.49 17.93
CA PRO A 220 -23.03 3.20 18.36
C PRO A 220 -23.76 2.67 19.60
N LYS A 221 -24.24 1.43 19.57
CA LYS A 221 -24.78 0.74 20.75
C LYS A 221 -23.69 0.28 21.70
N THR A 222 -22.66 -0.36 21.16
CA THR A 222 -21.47 -0.84 21.87
C THR A 222 -20.26 -0.57 21.00
N GLY A 223 -19.17 -0.09 21.60
CA GLY A 223 -17.91 0.04 20.86
C GLY A 223 -17.16 -1.30 20.83
N PRO A 224 -16.41 -1.63 19.76
CA PRO A 224 -15.50 -2.75 19.80
C PRO A 224 -14.51 -2.62 20.95
N ASP A 225 -14.19 -3.74 21.60
CA ASP A 225 -13.26 -3.77 22.73
C ASP A 225 -11.82 -3.58 22.27
N ALA A 226 -11.32 -2.34 22.34
CA ALA A 226 -9.96 -1.98 21.95
C ALA A 226 -8.90 -2.73 22.77
N VAL A 227 -9.20 -3.07 24.03
CA VAL A 227 -8.28 -3.82 24.88
C VAL A 227 -8.18 -5.26 24.41
N ALA A 228 -9.32 -5.90 24.12
CA ALA A 228 -9.37 -7.26 23.59
C ALA A 228 -8.69 -7.35 22.21
N ALA A 229 -8.91 -6.37 21.33
CA ALA A 229 -8.25 -6.34 20.02
C ALA A 229 -6.73 -6.16 20.14
N SER A 230 -6.28 -5.29 21.04
CA SER A 230 -4.85 -5.11 21.32
C SER A 230 -4.22 -6.39 21.88
N ALA A 231 -4.90 -7.07 22.81
CA ALA A 231 -4.46 -8.35 23.35
C ALA A 231 -4.35 -9.42 22.26
N ALA A 232 -5.34 -9.52 21.37
CA ALA A 232 -5.31 -10.47 20.25
C ALA A 232 -4.13 -10.26 19.29
N VAL A 233 -3.70 -9.01 19.07
CA VAL A 233 -2.49 -8.71 18.29
C VAL A 233 -1.22 -9.18 19.02
N VAL A 234 -1.15 -8.98 20.32
CA VAL A 234 -0.03 -9.48 21.14
C VAL A 234 0.03 -11.01 21.07
N ASP A 235 -1.12 -11.68 21.27
CA ASP A 235 -1.22 -13.14 21.20
C ASP A 235 -0.81 -13.68 19.82
N ALA A 236 -1.18 -13.01 18.74
CA ALA A 236 -0.79 -13.39 17.39
C ALA A 236 0.74 -13.27 17.17
N ASN A 237 1.36 -12.21 17.69
CA ASN A 237 2.81 -12.02 17.62
C ASN A 237 3.56 -13.08 18.45
N GLU A 238 3.06 -13.41 19.65
CA GLU A 238 3.63 -14.48 20.46
C GLU A 238 3.51 -15.86 19.78
N ALA A 239 2.34 -16.16 19.22
CA ALA A 239 2.12 -17.39 18.47
C ALA A 239 3.06 -17.50 17.26
N ALA A 240 3.31 -16.39 16.54
CA ALA A 240 4.26 -16.35 15.44
C ALA A 240 5.69 -16.65 15.91
N SER A 241 6.14 -16.03 17.01
CA SER A 241 7.45 -16.29 17.59
C SER A 241 7.62 -17.75 18.04
N LYS A 242 6.61 -18.33 18.68
CA LYS A 242 6.60 -19.76 19.09
C LYS A 242 6.67 -20.70 17.88
N ALA A 243 5.96 -20.39 16.79
CA ALA A 243 6.00 -21.19 15.56
C ALA A 243 7.38 -21.16 14.90
N ASP A 244 8.03 -19.99 14.84
CA ASP A 244 9.39 -19.87 14.30
C ASP A 244 10.42 -20.62 15.13
N GLN A 245 10.33 -20.55 16.46
CA GLN A 245 11.20 -21.32 17.38
C GLN A 245 11.00 -22.82 17.19
N ALA A 246 9.76 -23.29 17.12
CA ALA A 246 9.45 -24.70 16.93
C ALA A 246 9.96 -25.21 15.56
N ARG A 247 9.86 -24.40 14.52
CA ARG A 247 10.38 -24.72 13.19
C ARG A 247 11.90 -24.85 13.20
N LEU A 248 12.60 -23.94 13.87
CA LEU A 248 14.06 -24.01 14.04
C LEU A 248 14.47 -25.27 14.81
N ALA A 249 13.77 -25.61 15.89
CA ALA A 249 14.02 -26.84 16.67
C ALA A 249 13.83 -28.09 15.80
N ALA A 250 12.77 -28.16 14.99
CA ALA A 250 12.50 -29.28 14.08
C ALA A 250 13.59 -29.44 13.01
N VAL A 251 14.08 -28.33 12.44
CA VAL A 251 15.20 -28.33 11.48
C VAL A 251 16.48 -28.82 12.15
N THR A 252 16.77 -28.37 13.37
CA THR A 252 17.98 -28.74 14.12
C THR A 252 17.96 -30.22 14.46
N ALA A 253 16.86 -30.74 15.03
CA ALA A 253 16.71 -32.16 15.36
C ALA A 253 16.80 -33.05 14.11
N SER A 254 16.20 -32.62 12.98
CA SER A 254 16.31 -33.35 11.71
C SER A 254 17.75 -33.41 11.17
N ARG A 255 18.50 -32.32 11.31
CA ARG A 255 19.94 -32.28 10.91
C ARG A 255 20.79 -33.20 11.79
N GLU A 256 20.50 -33.26 13.08
CA GLU A 256 21.23 -34.15 14.00
C GLU A 256 20.98 -35.64 13.64
N ALA A 257 19.72 -36.02 13.42
CA ALA A 257 19.39 -37.37 12.97
C ALA A 257 20.08 -37.73 11.63
N ALA A 258 20.07 -36.79 10.68
CA ALA A 258 20.73 -36.98 9.39
C ALA A 258 22.28 -37.14 9.53
N ARG A 259 22.91 -36.39 10.42
CA ARG A 259 24.35 -36.55 10.71
C ARG A 259 24.69 -37.96 11.21
N VAL A 260 23.89 -38.47 12.13
CA VAL A 260 24.09 -39.85 12.64
C VAL A 260 23.90 -40.87 11.51
N MET A 261 22.88 -40.74 10.66
CA MET A 261 22.68 -41.62 9.51
C MET A 261 23.87 -41.57 8.52
N VAL A 262 24.39 -40.40 8.25
CA VAL A 262 25.58 -40.24 7.38
C VAL A 262 26.80 -40.92 8.01
N ALA A 263 27.02 -40.74 9.31
CA ALA A 263 28.11 -41.37 10.03
C ALA A 263 28.01 -42.91 10.01
N ILE A 264 26.82 -43.47 10.17
CA ILE A 264 26.58 -44.92 10.06
C ILE A 264 26.97 -45.42 8.67
N ARG A 265 26.47 -44.78 7.60
CA ARG A 265 26.76 -45.17 6.21
C ARG A 265 28.26 -45.08 5.89
N ALA A 266 28.94 -44.04 6.37
CA ALA A 266 30.36 -43.87 6.21
C ALA A 266 31.17 -44.99 6.93
N ALA A 267 30.80 -45.30 8.16
CA ALA A 267 31.44 -46.37 8.95
C ALA A 267 31.17 -47.75 8.33
N GLU A 268 29.99 -48.04 7.82
CA GLU A 268 29.66 -49.28 7.08
C GLU A 268 30.51 -49.44 5.82
N TYR A 269 30.63 -48.36 5.03
CA TYR A 269 31.49 -48.36 3.86
C TYR A 269 32.96 -48.59 4.18
N LEU A 270 33.49 -47.91 5.23
CA LEU A 270 34.88 -48.09 5.67
C LEU A 270 35.12 -49.49 6.21
N LYS A 271 34.17 -50.08 6.94
CA LYS A 271 34.23 -51.45 7.43
C LYS A 271 34.34 -52.43 6.26
N GLN A 272 33.49 -52.33 5.25
CA GLN A 272 33.53 -53.17 4.06
C GLN A 272 34.91 -53.09 3.37
N ARG A 273 35.45 -51.88 3.21
CA ARG A 273 36.78 -51.68 2.64
C ARG A 273 37.89 -52.34 3.47
N ALA A 274 37.82 -52.26 4.81
CA ALA A 274 38.77 -52.91 5.71
C ALA A 274 38.66 -54.44 5.64
N GLU A 275 37.45 -55.00 5.48
CA GLU A 275 37.22 -56.43 5.29
C GLU A 275 37.84 -56.93 3.96
N GLU A 276 37.70 -56.17 2.87
CA GLU A 276 38.33 -56.46 1.56
C GLU A 276 39.87 -56.43 1.66
N GLN A 277 40.43 -55.47 2.42
CA GLN A 277 41.88 -55.39 2.69
C GLN A 277 42.37 -56.56 3.52
N LEU A 278 41.62 -56.98 4.54
CA LEU A 278 41.94 -58.14 5.35
C LEU A 278 41.95 -59.40 4.53
N ALA A 279 41.00 -59.60 3.60
CA ALA A 279 40.95 -60.75 2.70
C ALA A 279 42.20 -60.82 1.84
N LYS A 280 42.60 -59.70 1.21
CA LYS A 280 43.80 -59.60 0.35
C LYS A 280 45.10 -59.86 1.14
N ALA A 281 45.22 -59.27 2.34
CA ALA A 281 46.39 -59.45 3.20
C ALA A 281 46.58 -60.92 3.65
N LYS A 282 45.48 -61.63 3.90
CA LYS A 282 45.48 -63.06 4.20
C LYS A 282 45.94 -63.91 2.99
N GLU A 283 45.50 -63.60 1.79
CA GLU A 283 45.92 -64.28 0.55
C GLU A 283 47.43 -64.07 0.29
N GLN A 284 47.97 -62.89 0.59
CA GLN A 284 49.36 -62.50 0.33
C GLN A 284 50.28 -62.84 1.49
N THR A 285 49.80 -63.47 2.54
CA THR A 285 50.59 -63.87 3.77
C THR A 285 51.21 -62.63 4.51
N GLU A 286 50.59 -61.45 4.38
CA GLU A 286 51.06 -60.20 4.99
C GLU A 286 50.51 -60.02 6.41
N GLY A 287 51.15 -60.68 7.42
CA GLY A 287 50.61 -60.71 8.78
C GLY A 287 50.42 -59.36 9.47
N VAL A 288 51.28 -58.37 9.22
CA VAL A 288 51.19 -57.02 9.83
C VAL A 288 50.01 -56.25 9.28
N GLN A 289 49.78 -56.36 7.96
CA GLN A 289 48.60 -55.67 7.32
C GLN A 289 47.29 -56.34 7.71
N ALA A 290 47.25 -57.66 7.91
CA ALA A 290 46.09 -58.38 8.40
C ALA A 290 45.72 -57.97 9.83
N GLN A 291 46.69 -57.76 10.70
CA GLN A 291 46.50 -57.32 12.10
C GLN A 291 45.94 -55.85 12.09
N ALA A 292 46.51 -54.97 11.26
CA ALA A 292 46.05 -53.60 11.16
C ALA A 292 44.61 -53.51 10.67
N ALA A 293 44.25 -54.29 9.63
CA ALA A 293 42.88 -54.34 9.10
C ALA A 293 41.90 -54.89 10.15
N THR A 294 42.26 -55.93 10.91
CA THR A 294 41.43 -56.46 11.99
C THR A 294 41.16 -55.41 13.08
N ALA A 295 42.21 -54.72 13.56
CA ALA A 295 42.03 -53.66 14.55
C ALA A 295 41.16 -52.48 14.03
N GLN A 296 41.21 -52.18 12.73
CA GLN A 296 40.36 -51.18 12.10
C GLN A 296 38.90 -51.63 12.07
N ILE A 297 38.62 -52.89 11.74
CA ILE A 297 37.25 -53.45 11.73
C ILE A 297 36.64 -53.36 13.12
N GLU A 298 37.37 -53.78 14.17
CA GLU A 298 36.89 -53.74 15.57
C GLU A 298 36.52 -52.30 16.00
N ARG A 299 37.35 -51.32 15.64
CA ARG A 299 37.05 -49.89 15.91
C ARG A 299 35.80 -49.43 15.21
N LEU A 300 35.62 -49.75 13.92
CA LEU A 300 34.45 -49.38 13.12
C LEU A 300 33.19 -50.09 13.63
N GLU A 301 33.26 -51.31 14.09
CA GLU A 301 32.14 -52.03 14.72
C GLU A 301 31.68 -51.37 16.02
N ALA A 302 32.64 -50.94 16.87
CA ALA A 302 32.33 -50.19 18.09
C ALA A 302 31.66 -48.85 17.76
N GLN A 303 32.18 -48.11 16.76
CA GLN A 303 31.56 -46.88 16.29
C GLN A 303 30.16 -47.07 15.71
N LEU A 304 29.94 -48.12 14.90
CA LEU A 304 28.63 -48.47 14.35
C LEU A 304 27.63 -48.83 15.45
N LYS A 305 28.05 -49.59 16.45
CA LYS A 305 27.19 -49.93 17.59
C LYS A 305 26.72 -48.69 18.34
N SER A 306 27.66 -47.76 18.63
CA SER A 306 27.33 -46.48 19.29
C SER A 306 26.41 -45.64 18.44
N ALA A 307 26.73 -45.39 17.15
CA ALA A 307 25.93 -44.57 16.25
C ALA A 307 24.51 -45.16 16.00
N LYS A 308 24.41 -46.48 15.89
CA LYS A 308 23.10 -47.15 15.75
C LYS A 308 22.26 -47.02 17.03
N ALA A 309 22.88 -47.01 18.21
CA ALA A 309 22.17 -46.79 19.48
C ALA A 309 21.66 -45.32 19.60
N GLU A 310 22.40 -44.36 19.03
CA GLU A 310 22.01 -42.95 19.03
C GLU A 310 20.91 -42.61 17.98
N LEU A 311 20.79 -43.41 16.91
CA LEU A 311 19.93 -43.06 15.79
C LEU A 311 18.44 -42.95 16.16
N GLN A 312 17.91 -43.98 16.86
CA GLN A 312 16.48 -44.00 17.17
C GLN A 312 16.06 -42.83 18.07
N PRO A 313 16.77 -42.51 19.18
CA PRO A 313 16.44 -41.32 19.98
C PRO A 313 16.48 -40.01 19.18
N LYS A 314 17.41 -39.86 18.21
CA LYS A 314 17.48 -38.68 17.35
C LYS A 314 16.33 -38.61 16.33
N LEU A 315 15.87 -39.74 15.79
CA LEU A 315 14.70 -39.81 14.92
C LEU A 315 13.44 -39.47 15.69
N ASP A 316 13.27 -40.01 16.90
CA ASP A 316 12.13 -39.73 17.76
C ASP A 316 12.07 -38.24 18.14
N ALA A 317 13.22 -37.66 18.51
CA ALA A 317 13.33 -36.23 18.78
C ALA A 317 12.98 -35.36 17.54
N ALA A 318 13.40 -35.78 16.34
CA ALA A 318 13.08 -35.08 15.11
C ALA A 318 11.58 -35.19 14.77
N ALA A 319 10.96 -36.34 15.01
CA ALA A 319 9.52 -36.54 14.82
C ALA A 319 8.71 -35.66 15.78
N SER A 320 9.02 -35.71 17.07
CA SER A 320 8.37 -34.88 18.10
C SER A 320 8.52 -33.38 17.83
N ALA A 321 9.72 -32.92 17.42
CA ALA A 321 9.94 -31.52 17.07
C ALA A 321 9.13 -31.08 15.83
N ARG A 322 8.92 -31.97 14.85
CA ARG A 322 8.06 -31.70 13.70
C ARG A 322 6.58 -31.58 14.07
N GLU A 323 6.09 -32.46 14.93
CA GLU A 323 4.72 -32.39 15.44
C GLU A 323 4.50 -31.09 16.22
N ALA A 324 5.44 -30.71 17.08
CA ALA A 324 5.41 -29.44 17.81
C ALA A 324 5.41 -28.22 16.85
N ALA A 325 6.18 -28.27 15.77
CA ALA A 325 6.20 -27.22 14.77
C ALA A 325 4.87 -27.10 14.01
N LEU A 326 4.23 -28.20 13.66
CA LEU A 326 2.90 -28.21 13.02
C LEU A 326 1.82 -27.68 13.96
N ALA A 327 1.83 -28.07 15.23
CA ALA A 327 0.90 -27.57 16.24
C ALA A 327 1.07 -26.07 16.48
N ALA A 328 2.31 -25.58 16.57
CA ALA A 328 2.60 -24.16 16.72
C ALA A 328 2.19 -23.33 15.49
N GLU A 329 2.34 -23.86 14.27
CA GLU A 329 1.89 -23.21 13.05
C GLU A 329 0.36 -23.12 12.99
N THR A 330 -0.35 -24.17 13.40
CA THR A 330 -1.82 -24.15 13.50
C THR A 330 -2.29 -23.07 14.49
N ALA A 331 -1.64 -23.00 15.65
CA ALA A 331 -1.93 -21.97 16.66
C ALA A 331 -1.65 -20.55 16.13
N ARG A 332 -0.55 -20.36 15.38
CA ARG A 332 -0.22 -19.08 14.73
C ARG A 332 -1.31 -18.63 13.77
N VAL A 333 -1.79 -19.53 12.91
CA VAL A 333 -2.86 -19.22 11.95
C VAL A 333 -4.15 -18.82 12.68
N ALA A 334 -4.57 -19.59 13.69
CA ALA A 334 -5.78 -19.30 14.46
C ALA A 334 -5.69 -17.95 15.22
N ALA A 335 -4.55 -17.65 15.85
CA ALA A 335 -4.35 -16.38 16.54
C ALA A 335 -4.34 -15.19 15.56
N ALA A 336 -3.71 -15.34 14.38
CA ALA A 336 -3.71 -14.33 13.34
C ALA A 336 -5.11 -14.08 12.77
N GLU A 337 -5.94 -15.10 12.61
CA GLU A 337 -7.33 -14.95 12.17
C GLU A 337 -8.17 -14.22 13.22
N THR A 338 -7.99 -14.54 14.50
CA THR A 338 -8.67 -13.87 15.61
C THR A 338 -8.31 -12.39 15.65
N ALA A 339 -7.01 -12.06 15.57
CA ALA A 339 -6.55 -10.68 15.54
C ALA A 339 -7.09 -9.90 14.32
N ARG A 340 -7.11 -10.52 13.14
CA ARG A 340 -7.69 -9.93 11.93
C ARG A 340 -9.19 -9.70 12.05
N LYS A 341 -9.93 -10.64 12.66
CA LYS A 341 -11.36 -10.49 12.89
C LYS A 341 -11.63 -9.30 13.80
N MET A 342 -10.96 -9.25 14.95
CA MET A 342 -11.11 -8.13 15.89
C MET A 342 -10.69 -6.79 15.28
N ALA A 343 -9.63 -6.76 14.45
CA ALA A 343 -9.23 -5.55 13.76
C ALA A 343 -10.30 -5.04 12.79
N ARG A 344 -11.01 -5.95 12.09
CA ARG A 344 -12.12 -5.58 11.18
C ARG A 344 -13.29 -4.92 11.90
N ASP A 345 -13.53 -5.27 13.15
CA ASP A 345 -14.61 -4.66 13.95
C ASP A 345 -14.33 -3.16 14.22
N PHE A 346 -13.08 -2.70 14.03
CA PHE A 346 -12.69 -1.29 14.07
C PHE A 346 -12.66 -0.60 12.71
N ASP A 347 -12.78 -1.36 11.62
CA ASP A 347 -12.84 -0.75 10.30
C ASP A 347 -14.14 0.04 10.14
N PRO A 348 -14.07 1.24 9.56
CA PRO A 348 -15.25 2.07 9.34
C PRO A 348 -16.30 1.32 8.51
N VAL A 349 -17.57 1.43 8.91
CA VAL A 349 -18.67 0.94 8.09
C VAL A 349 -19.07 2.00 7.08
N SER A 350 -19.31 1.59 5.85
CA SER A 350 -19.88 2.41 4.78
C SER A 350 -21.30 1.95 4.49
N VAL A 351 -22.25 2.87 4.53
CA VAL A 351 -23.64 2.65 4.16
C VAL A 351 -23.93 3.48 2.92
N PHE A 352 -24.54 2.89 1.90
CA PHE A 352 -24.98 3.59 0.70
C PHE A 352 -26.48 3.35 0.50
N ILE A 353 -27.25 4.42 0.33
CA ILE A 353 -28.66 4.40 0.03
C ILE A 353 -28.87 5.02 -1.34
N SER A 354 -29.33 4.20 -2.28
CA SER A 354 -29.62 4.59 -3.65
C SER A 354 -31.12 4.84 -3.81
N ARG A 355 -31.49 6.07 -4.20
CA ARG A 355 -32.88 6.36 -4.59
C ARG A 355 -33.26 5.60 -5.86
N LYS A 356 -32.37 5.53 -6.81
CA LYS A 356 -32.62 4.87 -8.10
C LYS A 356 -32.83 3.36 -7.96
N ASP A 357 -32.07 2.71 -7.08
CA ASP A 357 -32.18 1.27 -6.86
C ASP A 357 -33.22 0.92 -5.78
N GLN A 358 -33.63 1.89 -4.93
CA GLN A 358 -34.48 1.70 -3.76
C GLN A 358 -33.88 0.69 -2.77
N HIS A 359 -32.54 0.70 -2.64
CA HIS A 359 -31.77 -0.24 -1.82
C HIS A 359 -30.82 0.48 -0.89
N LEU A 360 -30.57 -0.16 0.24
CA LEU A 360 -29.52 0.15 1.20
C LEU A 360 -28.48 -0.95 1.14
N TYR A 361 -27.24 -0.53 0.95
CA TYR A 361 -26.06 -1.39 0.90
C TYR A 361 -25.14 -1.07 2.08
N ILE A 362 -24.55 -2.10 2.69
CA ILE A 362 -23.55 -1.95 3.76
C ILE A 362 -22.27 -2.66 3.36
N ARG A 363 -21.15 -1.97 3.54
CA ARG A 363 -19.79 -2.53 3.38
C ARG A 363 -18.95 -2.23 4.61
N GLN A 364 -18.05 -3.15 4.95
CA GLN A 364 -17.03 -2.96 5.97
C GLN A 364 -15.74 -3.65 5.51
N ALA A 365 -14.60 -3.02 5.70
CA ALA A 365 -13.31 -3.55 5.26
C ALA A 365 -13.33 -4.00 3.79
N PHE A 366 -13.94 -3.22 2.90
CA PHE A 366 -14.12 -3.49 1.46
C PHE A 366 -15.01 -4.69 1.12
N GLN A 367 -15.65 -5.33 2.11
CA GLN A 367 -16.52 -6.48 1.89
C GLN A 367 -17.99 -6.10 1.98
N PRO A 368 -18.86 -6.63 1.11
CA PRO A 368 -20.31 -6.44 1.24
C PRO A 368 -20.82 -7.20 2.48
N ILE A 369 -21.61 -6.51 3.32
CA ILE A 369 -22.21 -7.05 4.55
C ILE A 369 -23.69 -7.29 4.39
N LEU A 370 -24.39 -6.33 3.75
CA LEU A 370 -25.85 -6.36 3.61
C LEU A 370 -26.28 -5.61 2.34
N ASP A 371 -27.33 -6.10 1.72
CA ASP A 371 -28.05 -5.50 0.60
C ASP A 371 -29.55 -5.75 0.81
N ILE A 372 -30.31 -4.68 1.09
CA ILE A 372 -31.74 -4.77 1.38
C ILE A 372 -32.53 -3.64 0.70
N PRO A 373 -33.79 -3.88 0.35
CA PRO A 373 -34.66 -2.81 -0.11
C PRO A 373 -34.98 -1.85 1.04
N VAL A 374 -35.09 -0.57 0.71
CA VAL A 374 -35.54 0.48 1.64
C VAL A 374 -36.69 1.29 1.02
N THR A 375 -37.54 1.83 1.88
CA THR A 375 -38.61 2.71 1.44
C THR A 375 -38.10 4.16 1.47
N ILE A 376 -38.21 4.82 0.30
CA ILE A 376 -37.93 6.26 0.18
C ILE A 376 -39.23 6.95 -0.13
N GLN A 377 -39.64 7.85 0.75
CA GLN A 377 -40.86 8.68 0.52
C GLN A 377 -40.61 9.61 -0.67
N ASP A 378 -41.66 9.85 -1.45
CA ASP A 378 -41.63 10.69 -2.67
C ASP A 378 -40.47 10.30 -3.61
N ALA A 379 -40.32 8.99 -3.87
CA ALA A 379 -39.21 8.44 -4.64
C ALA A 379 -39.03 9.04 -6.05
N ASP A 380 -40.07 9.62 -6.60
CA ASP A 380 -40.07 10.33 -7.91
C ASP A 380 -39.32 11.66 -7.86
N HIS A 381 -39.19 12.27 -6.67
CA HIS A 381 -38.47 13.51 -6.50
C HIS A 381 -36.99 13.27 -6.14
N PRO A 382 -36.05 14.01 -6.71
CA PRO A 382 -34.65 13.91 -6.36
C PRO A 382 -34.39 14.07 -4.85
N ILE A 383 -33.43 13.34 -4.34
CA ILE A 383 -33.00 13.40 -2.94
C ILE A 383 -31.66 14.10 -2.79
N GLY A 384 -30.91 14.27 -3.90
CA GLY A 384 -29.58 14.83 -3.93
C GLY A 384 -28.48 13.78 -3.62
N THR A 385 -27.24 14.24 -3.53
CA THR A 385 -26.11 13.41 -3.11
C THR A 385 -25.46 14.02 -1.87
N HIS A 386 -25.60 13.33 -0.75
CA HIS A 386 -25.15 13.76 0.58
C HIS A 386 -24.25 12.69 1.17
N ILE A 387 -23.07 13.12 1.65
CA ILE A 387 -22.07 12.25 2.23
C ILE A 387 -21.91 12.63 3.71
N PHE A 388 -22.51 11.84 4.59
CA PHE A 388 -22.39 11.97 6.02
C PHE A 388 -21.16 11.19 6.47
N THR A 389 -20.32 11.80 7.31
CA THR A 389 -19.08 11.19 7.82
C THR A 389 -19.04 11.32 9.33
N ALA A 390 -18.89 10.20 10.02
CA ALA A 390 -18.67 10.15 11.45
C ALA A 390 -17.26 10.62 11.77
N LEU A 391 -17.12 11.70 12.55
CA LEU A 391 -15.84 12.35 12.81
C LEU A 391 -15.14 11.72 14.02
N GLU A 392 -15.76 11.80 15.20
CA GLU A 392 -15.19 11.34 16.45
C GLU A 392 -16.27 10.92 17.43
N ARG A 393 -15.87 10.19 18.48
CA ARG A 393 -16.76 9.84 19.58
C ARG A 393 -16.87 10.99 20.58
N THR A 394 -18.09 11.26 21.05
CA THR A 394 -18.42 12.26 22.07
C THR A 394 -19.15 11.61 23.25
N GLY A 395 -19.47 12.35 24.29
CA GLY A 395 -20.31 11.83 25.39
C GLY A 395 -19.75 10.59 26.08
N ALA A 396 -18.46 10.59 26.46
CA ALA A 396 -17.78 9.42 27.03
C ALA A 396 -17.79 8.18 26.09
N GLY A 397 -17.78 8.42 24.78
CA GLY A 397 -17.69 7.38 23.74
C GLY A 397 -19.04 6.80 23.31
N LYS A 398 -20.16 7.36 23.80
CA LYS A 398 -21.50 6.84 23.48
C LYS A 398 -22.09 7.38 22.18
N ASP A 399 -21.71 8.61 21.80
CA ASP A 399 -22.28 9.28 20.63
C ASP A 399 -21.20 9.52 19.57
N LEU A 400 -21.62 9.69 18.32
CA LEU A 400 -20.77 10.10 17.20
C LEU A 400 -21.15 11.50 16.74
N ARG A 401 -20.15 12.36 16.56
CA ARG A 401 -20.30 13.64 15.89
C ARG A 401 -20.23 13.43 14.39
N TRP A 402 -21.20 13.96 13.66
CA TRP A 402 -21.30 13.81 12.22
C TRP A 402 -21.06 15.13 11.49
N SER A 403 -20.53 15.02 10.27
CA SER A 403 -20.49 16.09 9.30
C SER A 403 -21.14 15.63 8.00
N VAL A 404 -21.60 16.58 7.19
CA VAL A 404 -22.15 16.32 5.86
C VAL A 404 -21.48 17.19 4.81
N ALA A 405 -21.15 16.58 3.66
CA ALA A 405 -20.81 17.24 2.41
C ALA A 405 -21.90 16.93 1.39
N SER A 406 -22.50 17.96 0.80
CA SER A 406 -23.55 17.81 -0.22
C SER A 406 -23.02 18.19 -1.57
N LEU A 407 -23.14 17.30 -2.56
CA LEU A 407 -22.76 17.58 -3.93
C LEU A 407 -23.95 18.28 -4.65
N PRO A 408 -23.71 19.38 -5.37
CA PRO A 408 -24.77 20.07 -6.09
C PRO A 408 -25.31 19.19 -7.24
N GLY A 409 -26.62 18.96 -7.23
CA GLY A 409 -27.32 18.33 -8.36
C GLY A 409 -27.44 19.28 -9.53
N ARG A 410 -27.54 18.75 -10.73
CA ARG A 410 -27.65 19.55 -11.98
C ARG A 410 -28.91 20.44 -12.07
N ASN A 411 -29.94 20.20 -11.26
CA ASN A 411 -31.21 20.90 -11.31
C ASN A 411 -31.33 22.11 -10.37
N THR A 412 -30.32 22.47 -9.61
CA THR A 412 -30.34 23.68 -8.80
C THR A 412 -29.71 24.84 -9.58
N ASP A 413 -30.56 25.67 -10.15
CA ASP A 413 -30.27 26.99 -10.71
C ASP A 413 -29.61 27.09 -12.11
N SER A 414 -30.36 26.68 -13.16
CA SER A 414 -30.16 27.21 -14.52
C SER A 414 -30.37 28.74 -14.64
N ASN A 415 -30.66 29.42 -13.52
CA ASN A 415 -30.90 30.86 -13.50
C ASN A 415 -29.77 31.71 -12.92
N ARG A 416 -28.67 31.05 -12.39
CA ARG A 416 -27.48 31.76 -11.91
C ARG A 416 -26.29 31.80 -12.90
N ASP A 417 -26.35 31.04 -13.99
CA ASP A 417 -25.30 30.96 -14.99
C ASP A 417 -25.42 31.93 -16.17
N LYS A 418 -26.04 33.08 -15.99
CA LYS A 418 -25.78 34.19 -16.93
C LYS A 418 -24.45 34.82 -16.47
N PRO A 419 -23.35 34.67 -17.24
CA PRO A 419 -22.11 35.32 -16.90
C PRO A 419 -22.37 36.83 -16.94
N ASN A 420 -22.34 37.45 -15.76
CA ASN A 420 -22.35 38.90 -15.67
C ASN A 420 -21.04 39.40 -16.28
N ALA A 421 -21.08 39.93 -17.48
CA ALA A 421 -19.93 40.37 -18.27
C ALA A 421 -19.09 41.46 -17.57
N ASN A 422 -19.55 41.96 -16.42
CA ASN A 422 -18.87 43.02 -15.64
C ASN A 422 -18.08 42.50 -14.45
N ALA A 423 -17.94 41.16 -14.25
CA ALA A 423 -17.17 40.59 -13.13
C ALA A 423 -15.69 40.40 -13.43
N ARG A 424 -15.17 40.94 -14.53
CA ARG A 424 -13.77 40.73 -14.98
C ARG A 424 -12.70 41.54 -14.22
N GLU A 425 -13.07 42.38 -13.26
CA GLU A 425 -12.14 43.32 -12.61
C GLU A 425 -11.88 43.11 -11.11
N ARG A 426 -12.32 42.02 -10.50
CA ARG A 426 -11.93 41.72 -9.12
C ARG A 426 -11.00 40.50 -9.06
N ARG A 427 -9.77 40.68 -9.51
CA ARG A 427 -8.66 39.80 -9.16
C ARG A 427 -8.31 40.03 -7.70
N GLY A 428 -8.53 39.00 -6.85
CA GLY A 428 -8.08 38.97 -5.47
C GLY A 428 -9.13 38.61 -4.41
N GLY A 429 -10.37 38.32 -4.77
CA GLY A 429 -11.36 37.80 -3.83
C GLY A 429 -11.21 36.28 -3.70
N GLU A 430 -10.97 35.81 -2.47
CA GLU A 430 -11.11 34.40 -2.09
C GLU A 430 -12.53 33.97 -2.52
N ILE A 431 -12.62 33.01 -3.45
CA ILE A 431 -13.94 32.50 -3.91
C ILE A 431 -14.48 31.69 -2.75
N GLU A 432 -15.55 32.20 -2.14
CA GLU A 432 -16.21 31.60 -0.98
C GLU A 432 -16.71 30.20 -1.38
N ALA A 433 -16.18 29.16 -0.72
CA ALA A 433 -16.62 27.78 -0.92
C ALA A 433 -18.08 27.64 -0.53
N ILE A 434 -18.88 26.95 -1.32
CA ILE A 434 -20.29 26.73 -1.00
C ILE A 434 -20.34 25.81 0.22
N SER A 435 -20.87 26.31 1.33
CA SER A 435 -21.17 25.49 2.49
C SER A 435 -22.20 24.42 2.09
N ALA A 436 -21.95 23.15 2.53
CA ALA A 436 -22.94 22.10 2.35
C ALA A 436 -24.27 22.56 2.96
N ASP A 437 -25.37 22.35 2.23
CA ASP A 437 -26.70 22.71 2.74
C ASP A 437 -27.20 21.64 3.75
N PRO A 438 -27.12 21.88 5.07
CA PRO A 438 -27.59 20.92 6.06
C PRO A 438 -29.09 20.73 6.04
N VAL A 439 -29.86 21.68 5.46
CA VAL A 439 -31.32 21.59 5.39
C VAL A 439 -31.73 20.52 4.37
N SER A 440 -31.17 20.56 3.17
CA SER A 440 -31.45 19.54 2.16
C SER A 440 -30.97 18.14 2.60
N ALA A 441 -29.84 18.06 3.29
CA ALA A 441 -29.33 16.80 3.83
C ALA A 441 -30.25 16.20 4.91
N LYS A 442 -30.79 17.03 5.81
CA LYS A 442 -31.81 16.59 6.79
C LYS A 442 -33.09 16.14 6.11
N ALA A 443 -33.59 16.91 5.16
CA ALA A 443 -34.77 16.54 4.40
C ALA A 443 -34.56 15.20 3.64
N ALA A 444 -33.37 14.91 3.16
CA ALA A 444 -33.03 13.62 2.57
C ALA A 444 -33.13 12.47 3.59
N LEU A 445 -32.62 12.67 4.81
CA LEU A 445 -32.71 11.69 5.91
C LEU A 445 -34.16 11.42 6.32
N ASP A 446 -35.00 12.46 6.42
CA ASP A 446 -36.42 12.37 6.81
C ASP A 446 -37.25 11.51 5.82
N ARG A 447 -36.82 11.42 4.56
CA ARG A 447 -37.51 10.66 3.52
C ARG A 447 -37.22 9.17 3.51
N ILE A 448 -36.22 8.71 4.29
CA ILE A 448 -35.72 7.33 4.22
C ILE A 448 -36.19 6.54 5.44
N ALA A 449 -36.95 5.49 5.21
CA ALA A 449 -37.34 4.53 6.25
C ALA A 449 -36.45 3.29 6.19
N VAL A 450 -35.56 3.15 7.19
CA VAL A 450 -34.69 1.98 7.35
C VAL A 450 -35.31 1.04 8.38
N PRO A 451 -35.40 -0.29 8.14
CA PRO A 451 -35.88 -1.25 9.13
C PRO A 451 -35.06 -1.20 10.43
N GLN A 452 -35.73 -1.35 11.58
CA GLN A 452 -35.10 -1.21 12.90
C GLN A 452 -33.99 -2.23 13.15
N ASP A 453 -34.16 -3.47 12.70
CA ASP A 453 -33.15 -4.53 12.78
C ASP A 453 -31.85 -4.15 12.02
N THR A 454 -32.01 -3.46 10.90
CA THR A 454 -30.87 -2.94 10.11
C THR A 454 -30.19 -1.79 10.83
N ILE A 455 -30.96 -0.85 11.41
CA ILE A 455 -30.40 0.23 12.24
C ILE A 455 -29.59 -0.35 13.39
N ASP A 456 -30.15 -1.36 14.08
CA ASP A 456 -29.52 -2.02 15.20
C ASP A 456 -28.21 -2.68 14.80
N ARG A 457 -28.18 -3.35 13.65
CA ARG A 457 -26.99 -3.98 13.11
C ARG A 457 -25.90 -2.97 12.71
N ILE A 458 -26.30 -1.84 12.11
CA ILE A 458 -25.36 -0.75 11.80
C ILE A 458 -24.80 -0.16 13.09
N ALA A 459 -25.64 0.03 14.13
CA ALA A 459 -25.25 0.58 15.42
C ALA A 459 -24.20 -0.27 16.17
N GLU A 460 -24.14 -1.57 15.91
CA GLU A 460 -23.10 -2.47 16.44
C GLU A 460 -21.73 -2.26 15.76
N MET A 461 -21.72 -1.79 14.50
CA MET A 461 -20.51 -1.68 13.67
C MET A 461 -20.02 -0.24 13.50
N VAL A 462 -20.90 0.76 13.68
CA VAL A 462 -20.58 2.17 13.38
C VAL A 462 -19.56 2.75 14.35
N GLY A 463 -18.58 3.44 13.81
CA GLY A 463 -17.53 4.12 14.57
C GLY A 463 -17.00 5.34 13.83
N PRO A 464 -15.97 6.00 14.36
CA PRO A 464 -15.30 7.10 13.66
C PRO A 464 -14.88 6.70 12.25
N ARG A 465 -15.00 7.64 11.30
CA ARG A 465 -14.74 7.47 9.86
C ARG A 465 -15.77 6.62 9.10
N SER A 466 -16.78 6.06 9.79
CA SER A 466 -17.94 5.48 9.10
C SER A 466 -18.65 6.53 8.27
N SER A 467 -19.27 6.11 7.18
CA SER A 467 -19.96 7.01 6.26
C SER A 467 -21.36 6.50 5.91
N LEU A 468 -22.30 7.44 5.77
CA LEU A 468 -23.58 7.22 5.15
C LEU A 468 -23.65 8.07 3.89
N ILE A 469 -23.82 7.45 2.74
CA ILE A 469 -23.97 8.12 1.45
C ILE A 469 -25.43 7.94 1.02
N ILE A 470 -26.13 9.05 0.80
CA ILE A 470 -27.45 9.07 0.20
C ILE A 470 -27.31 9.68 -1.16
N SER A 471 -27.83 9.05 -2.22
CA SER A 471 -27.70 9.57 -3.58
C SER A 471 -28.87 9.19 -4.47
N ASP A 472 -29.11 10.04 -5.48
CA ASP A 472 -30.00 9.74 -6.59
C ASP A 472 -29.44 8.66 -7.52
N GLU A 473 -28.14 8.39 -7.46
CA GLU A 473 -27.44 7.49 -8.37
C GLU A 473 -27.58 6.03 -7.97
N ALA A 474 -27.52 5.15 -8.95
CA ALA A 474 -27.45 3.71 -8.74
C ALA A 474 -26.09 3.27 -8.20
N LEU A 475 -26.02 2.06 -7.67
CA LEU A 475 -24.76 1.42 -7.34
C LEU A 475 -23.87 1.33 -8.59
N SER A 476 -22.68 1.93 -8.54
CA SER A 476 -21.77 1.94 -9.68
C SER A 476 -21.16 0.55 -9.93
N SER A 477 -20.96 0.21 -11.21
CA SER A 477 -20.21 -0.99 -11.61
C SER A 477 -18.72 -0.96 -11.19
N GLU A 478 -18.18 0.19 -10.80
CA GLU A 478 -16.85 0.33 -10.18
C GLU A 478 -16.85 -0.18 -8.73
N THR A 479 -18.02 -0.32 -8.08
CA THR A 479 -18.15 -0.95 -6.77
C THR A 479 -18.15 -2.46 -6.96
N GLY A 480 -17.11 -3.13 -6.50
CA GLY A 480 -16.93 -4.57 -6.64
C GLY A 480 -16.26 -5.18 -5.41
N ASP A 481 -15.76 -6.40 -5.54
CA ASP A 481 -14.95 -7.03 -4.51
C ASP A 481 -13.70 -6.18 -4.24
N SER A 482 -13.36 -5.99 -2.97
CA SER A 482 -12.21 -5.21 -2.51
C SER A 482 -12.26 -3.71 -2.86
N THR A 483 -13.47 -3.12 -2.99
CA THR A 483 -13.65 -1.68 -3.09
C THR A 483 -14.63 -1.18 -2.03
N GLU A 484 -14.55 0.10 -1.67
CA GLU A 484 -15.62 0.83 -1.03
C GLU A 484 -16.65 1.30 -2.08
N PHE A 485 -17.73 1.94 -1.64
CA PHE A 485 -18.71 2.49 -2.58
C PHE A 485 -18.10 3.54 -3.49
N VAL A 486 -18.30 3.37 -4.78
CA VAL A 486 -18.07 4.36 -5.81
C VAL A 486 -19.41 4.87 -6.27
N VAL A 487 -19.66 6.17 -6.13
CA VAL A 487 -20.89 6.82 -6.61
C VAL A 487 -20.48 7.83 -7.68
N LEU A 488 -20.92 7.61 -8.90
CA LEU A 488 -20.62 8.48 -10.05
C LEU A 488 -21.80 9.38 -10.32
N MET A 489 -21.58 10.68 -10.42
CA MET A 489 -22.64 11.63 -10.78
C MET A 489 -22.95 11.54 -12.28
N SER A 490 -24.06 10.91 -12.62
CA SER A 490 -24.47 10.67 -14.01
C SER A 490 -24.73 11.96 -14.83
N GLY A 491 -25.00 13.06 -14.13
CA GLY A 491 -25.16 14.40 -14.71
C GLY A 491 -23.86 15.09 -15.12
N GLU A 492 -22.70 14.60 -14.70
CA GLU A 492 -21.39 15.21 -14.89
C GLU A 492 -20.54 14.45 -15.92
N PRO A 493 -19.58 15.12 -16.60
CA PRO A 493 -18.69 14.48 -17.56
C PRO A 493 -17.84 13.37 -16.91
N GLN A 494 -17.68 12.24 -17.60
CA GLN A 494 -16.95 11.05 -17.12
C GLN A 494 -15.93 10.54 -18.15
N GLY A 495 -15.42 11.42 -19.02
CA GLY A 495 -14.53 11.05 -20.13
C GLY A 495 -13.20 10.42 -19.73
N GLY A 496 -12.76 10.60 -18.47
CA GLY A 496 -11.55 9.98 -17.90
C GLY A 496 -11.74 8.50 -17.53
N LEU A 497 -12.97 8.01 -17.38
CA LEU A 497 -13.25 6.60 -17.10
C LEU A 497 -13.06 5.76 -18.36
N LYS A 498 -12.18 4.80 -18.32
CA LYS A 498 -12.05 3.78 -19.36
C LYS A 498 -12.74 2.52 -18.90
N HIS A 499 -13.97 2.28 -19.35
CA HIS A 499 -14.63 1.01 -19.13
C HIS A 499 -13.83 -0.09 -19.85
N ARG A 500 -13.05 -0.86 -19.11
CA ARG A 500 -12.56 -2.15 -19.57
C ARG A 500 -13.80 -3.01 -19.87
N ARG A 501 -14.08 -3.34 -21.12
CA ARG A 501 -14.91 -4.49 -21.43
C ARG A 501 -14.24 -5.67 -20.72
N ARG A 502 -14.86 -6.21 -19.68
CA ARG A 502 -14.44 -7.49 -19.09
C ARG A 502 -14.59 -8.51 -20.22
N ASP A 503 -13.46 -8.99 -20.72
CA ASP A 503 -13.44 -10.21 -21.52
C ASP A 503 -13.87 -11.35 -20.59
N PRO A 504 -14.99 -12.05 -20.83
CA PRO A 504 -15.54 -13.01 -19.87
C PRO A 504 -14.66 -14.27 -19.68
N GLN A 505 -13.47 -14.33 -20.26
CA GLN A 505 -12.64 -15.53 -20.28
C GLN A 505 -11.29 -15.44 -19.57
N ILE A 506 -10.92 -14.34 -18.93
CA ILE A 506 -9.69 -14.30 -18.13
C ILE A 506 -10.09 -14.38 -16.65
N GLY A 507 -10.29 -15.61 -16.17
CA GLY A 507 -10.26 -15.91 -14.76
C GLY A 507 -8.87 -15.56 -14.22
N VAL A 508 -8.77 -14.51 -13.44
CA VAL A 508 -7.57 -14.17 -12.69
C VAL A 508 -7.36 -15.31 -11.68
N ARG A 509 -6.47 -16.23 -12.00
CA ARG A 509 -5.88 -17.13 -11.00
C ARG A 509 -5.12 -16.22 -10.03
N TYR A 510 -5.65 -16.05 -8.86
CA TYR A 510 -4.88 -15.59 -7.72
C TYR A 510 -3.84 -16.66 -7.42
N ASP A 511 -2.60 -16.37 -7.78
CA ASP A 511 -1.46 -17.13 -7.26
C ASP A 511 -1.30 -16.75 -5.78
N SER A 512 -1.79 -17.63 -4.91
CA SER A 512 -1.66 -17.54 -3.45
C SER A 512 -0.29 -18.02 -2.99
N GLY A 513 0.76 -17.50 -3.62
CA GLY A 513 2.13 -17.85 -3.32
C GLY A 513 3.01 -16.64 -3.03
N ARG A 514 3.32 -16.48 -1.75
CA ARG A 514 4.40 -15.70 -1.14
C ARG A 514 4.02 -14.31 -0.61
N PHE A 515 3.77 -14.35 0.66
CA PHE A 515 4.39 -13.46 1.64
C PHE A 515 4.76 -14.30 2.86
#